data_33cf580225097c56dd996f95ca7dce68
#
_entry.id   33cf580225097c56dd996f95ca7dce68
#
_cell.length_a   1.000
_cell.length_b   1.000
_cell.length_c   1.000
_cell.angle_alpha   90.00
_cell.angle_beta   90.00
_cell.angle_gamma   90.00
#
_symmetry.space_group_name_H-M   'P 1'
#
loop_
_entity.id
_entity.type
_entity.pdbx_description
1 polymer ?
#
loop_
_entity_poly.entity_id
_entity_poly.type
_entity_poly.pdbx_seq_one_letter_code
_entity_poly.pdbx_strand_id
1 'polypeptide(L)'
;CILCMDDAVCSRVLKTLRQQHVKVPEDVRVASFYNSMVLENNVPSITSLSFDAKELGMVACRTLLDLTEGLEVKERTLLPYEVVLKESTK
;
A
#
# COMPACT_ATOMS: atom_id res chain seq x y z
N CYS A 1 7.99 9.94 -10.86
CA CYS A 1 7.21 8.90 -10.17
C CYS A 1 6.56 9.48 -8.92
N ILE A 2 5.32 9.12 -8.68
CA ILE A 2 4.57 9.50 -7.48
C ILE A 2 4.37 8.25 -6.64
N LEU A 3 4.75 8.32 -5.37
CA LEU A 3 4.56 7.23 -4.42
C LEU A 3 3.52 7.65 -3.38
N CYS A 4 2.41 6.94 -3.35
CA CYS A 4 1.29 7.26 -2.47
C CYS A 4 1.33 6.40 -1.21
N MET A 5 0.95 6.98 -0.08
CA MET A 5 0.98 6.28 1.20
C MET A 5 -0.14 5.25 1.34
N ASP A 6 -1.30 5.54 0.78
CA ASP A 6 -2.46 4.65 0.84
C ASP A 6 -3.34 4.75 -0.42
N ASP A 7 -4.38 3.95 -0.47
CA ASP A 7 -5.30 3.88 -1.60
C ASP A 7 -6.18 5.12 -1.75
N ALA A 8 -6.58 5.74 -0.64
CA ALA A 8 -7.41 6.95 -0.68
C ALA A 8 -6.64 8.12 -1.29
N VAL A 9 -5.40 8.33 -0.84
CA VAL A 9 -4.51 9.36 -1.40
C VAL A 9 -4.21 9.05 -2.87
N CYS A 10 -3.91 7.79 -3.17
CA CYS A 10 -3.61 7.36 -4.54
C CYS A 10 -4.79 7.62 -5.48
N SER A 11 -6.02 7.32 -5.06
CA SER A 11 -7.22 7.57 -5.85
C SER A 11 -7.39 9.06 -6.18
N ARG A 12 -7.12 9.93 -5.22
CA ARG A 12 -7.16 11.38 -5.42
C ARG A 12 -6.09 11.85 -6.40
N VAL A 13 -4.89 11.34 -6.27
CA VAL A 13 -3.78 11.64 -7.18
C VAL A 13 -4.16 11.22 -8.60
N LEU A 14 -4.67 10.02 -8.78
CA LEU A 14 -5.08 9.50 -10.09
C LEU A 14 -6.19 10.35 -10.71
N LYS A 15 -7.16 10.78 -9.90
CA LYS A 15 -8.24 11.66 -10.35
C LYS A 15 -7.68 12.99 -10.85
N THR A 16 -6.78 13.59 -10.09
CA THR A 16 -6.13 14.86 -10.47
C THR A 16 -5.32 14.72 -11.75
N LEU A 17 -4.56 13.63 -11.89
CA LEU A 17 -3.79 13.37 -13.10
C LEU A 17 -4.68 13.25 -14.33
N ARG A 18 -5.84 12.58 -14.21
CA ARG A 18 -6.81 12.51 -15.31
C ARG A 18 -7.37 13.87 -15.68
N GLN A 19 -7.69 14.69 -14.68
CA GLN A 19 -8.21 16.06 -14.90
C GLN A 19 -7.19 16.94 -15.61
N GLN A 20 -5.90 16.73 -15.34
CA GLN A 20 -4.80 17.46 -15.95
C GLN A 20 -4.31 16.83 -17.26
N HIS A 21 -4.96 15.75 -17.72
CA HIS A 21 -4.59 15.01 -18.92
C HIS A 21 -3.14 14.45 -18.88
N VAL A 22 -2.68 14.12 -17.69
CA VAL A 22 -1.39 13.47 -17.47
C VAL A 22 -1.55 11.96 -17.55
N LYS A 23 -0.79 11.32 -18.41
CA LYS A 23 -0.91 9.88 -18.65
C LYS A 23 -0.04 9.06 -17.68
N VAL A 24 -0.58 7.94 -17.21
CA VAL A 24 0.10 6.96 -16.38
C VAL A 24 0.17 5.65 -17.18
N PRO A 25 1.31 5.03 -17.40
CA PRO A 25 2.65 5.38 -16.90
C PRO A 25 3.48 6.30 -17.82
N GLU A 26 2.95 6.72 -18.96
CA GLU A 26 3.73 7.38 -20.02
C GLU A 26 4.37 8.70 -19.53
N ASP A 27 3.58 9.56 -18.92
CA ASP A 27 4.05 10.87 -18.44
C ASP A 27 4.58 10.80 -17.02
N VAL A 28 3.91 10.02 -16.15
CA VAL A 28 4.31 9.82 -14.76
C VAL A 28 3.98 8.41 -14.32
N ARG A 29 4.86 7.81 -13.53
CA ARG A 29 4.64 6.50 -12.92
C ARG A 29 4.09 6.68 -11.51
N VAL A 30 3.15 5.82 -11.12
CA VAL A 30 2.48 5.89 -9.82
C VAL A 30 2.57 4.54 -9.12
N ALA A 31 2.89 4.58 -7.83
CA ALA A 31 2.91 3.40 -6.98
C ALA A 31 2.28 3.72 -5.63
N SER A 32 1.84 2.71 -4.91
CA SER A 32 1.19 2.85 -3.61
C SER A 32 1.77 1.87 -2.60
N PHE A 33 1.89 2.30 -1.35
CA PHE A 33 2.25 1.39 -0.26
C PHE A 33 1.13 0.45 0.14
N TYR A 34 -0.10 0.79 -0.18
CA TYR A 34 -1.25 -0.03 0.14
C TYR A 34 -1.96 -0.47 -1.13
N ASN A 35 -2.34 -1.75 -1.18
CA ASN A 35 -3.10 -2.31 -2.28
C ASN A 35 -4.56 -2.47 -1.86
N SER A 36 -5.48 -2.10 -2.75
CA SER A 36 -6.91 -2.33 -2.55
C SER A 36 -7.55 -2.70 -3.89
N MET A 37 -8.78 -3.18 -3.84
CA MET A 37 -9.53 -3.49 -5.06
C MET A 37 -9.72 -2.26 -5.95
N VAL A 38 -9.78 -1.07 -5.36
CA VAL A 38 -9.88 0.18 -6.11
C VAL A 38 -8.65 0.39 -6.99
N LEU A 39 -7.46 0.14 -6.44
CA LEU A 39 -6.20 0.29 -7.17
C LEU A 39 -5.98 -0.86 -8.16
N GLU A 40 -6.40 -2.07 -7.82
CA GLU A 40 -6.31 -3.22 -8.74
C GLU A 40 -7.21 -3.06 -9.95
N ASN A 41 -8.41 -2.50 -9.75
CA ASN A 41 -9.40 -2.30 -10.81
C ASN A 41 -9.22 -0.98 -11.56
N ASN A 42 -8.29 -0.14 -11.14
CA ASN A 42 -7.96 1.08 -11.86
C ASN A 42 -7.31 0.76 -13.22
N VAL A 43 -7.47 1.66 -14.16
CA VAL A 43 -6.79 1.54 -15.48
C VAL A 43 -5.89 2.76 -15.65
N PRO A 44 -4.56 2.59 -15.60
CA PRO A 44 -3.83 1.32 -15.41
C PRO A 44 -3.89 0.81 -13.97
N SER A 45 -3.67 -0.49 -13.77
CA SER A 45 -3.55 -1.08 -12.44
C SER A 45 -2.30 -0.56 -11.74
N ILE A 46 -2.39 -0.34 -10.44
CA ILE A 46 -1.36 0.40 -9.69
C ILE A 46 -0.40 -0.56 -8.99
N THR A 47 0.89 -0.38 -9.25
CA THR A 47 1.97 -1.08 -8.55
C THR A 47 1.89 -0.79 -7.05
N SER A 48 1.97 -1.82 -6.22
CA SER A 48 1.77 -1.68 -4.78
C SER A 48 2.52 -2.74 -3.99
N LEU A 49 2.61 -2.51 -2.68
CA LEU A 49 3.04 -3.53 -1.73
C LEU A 49 1.89 -4.47 -1.43
N SER A 50 2.21 -5.75 -1.33
CA SER A 50 1.30 -6.77 -0.84
C SER A 50 1.85 -7.34 0.45
N PHE A 51 1.01 -7.41 1.48
CA PHE A 51 1.34 -8.04 2.76
C PHE A 51 0.08 -8.67 3.34
N ASP A 52 0.24 -9.63 4.22
CA ASP A 52 -0.88 -10.30 4.87
C ASP A 52 -1.43 -9.42 6.01
N ALA A 53 -2.50 -8.70 5.73
CA ALA A 53 -3.15 -7.82 6.71
C ALA A 53 -3.72 -8.60 7.89
N LYS A 54 -4.18 -9.83 7.66
CA LYS A 54 -4.67 -10.72 8.72
C LYS A 54 -3.55 -11.07 9.68
N GLU A 55 -2.39 -11.47 9.15
CA GLU A 55 -1.21 -11.75 9.96
C GLU A 55 -0.75 -10.51 10.74
N LEU A 56 -0.74 -9.35 10.10
CA LEU A 56 -0.42 -8.09 10.75
C LEU A 56 -1.33 -7.84 11.96
N GLY A 57 -2.65 -8.01 11.78
CA GLY A 57 -3.62 -7.85 12.86
C GLY A 57 -3.42 -8.85 14.00
N MET A 58 -3.14 -10.11 13.67
CA MET A 58 -2.89 -11.15 14.66
C MET A 58 -1.62 -10.87 15.47
N VAL A 59 -0.54 -10.49 14.81
CA VAL A 59 0.73 -10.16 15.48
C VAL A 59 0.58 -8.92 16.35
N ALA A 60 -0.10 -7.88 15.86
CA ALA A 60 -0.36 -6.66 16.62
C ALA A 60 -1.18 -6.94 17.87
N CYS A 61 -2.23 -7.74 17.76
CA CYS A 61 -3.10 -8.11 18.89
C CYS A 61 -2.32 -8.92 19.93
N ARG A 62 -1.54 -9.90 19.49
CA ARG A 62 -0.70 -10.71 20.38
C ARG A 62 0.32 -9.86 21.12
N THR A 63 0.98 -8.95 20.40
CA THR A 63 1.95 -8.03 21.00
C THR A 63 1.31 -7.14 22.05
N LEU A 64 0.12 -6.63 21.77
CA LEU A 64 -0.62 -5.80 22.73
C LEU A 64 -1.00 -6.60 23.98
N LEU A 65 -1.50 -7.82 23.81
CA LEU A 65 -1.85 -8.70 24.95
C LEU A 65 -0.61 -9.03 25.80
N ASP A 66 0.50 -9.35 25.17
CA ASP A 66 1.77 -9.60 25.88
C ASP A 66 2.20 -8.38 26.66
N LEU A 67 2.10 -7.19 26.08
CA LEU A 67 2.45 -5.95 26.73
C LEU A 67 1.56 -5.66 27.97
N THR A 68 0.26 -5.93 27.85
CA THR A 68 -0.70 -5.75 28.98
C THR A 68 -0.46 -6.74 30.11
N GLU A 69 0.12 -7.92 29.82
CA GLU A 69 0.50 -8.93 30.82
C GLU A 69 1.88 -8.67 31.43
N GLY A 70 2.54 -7.59 31.04
CA GLY A 70 3.86 -7.22 31.55
C GLY A 70 5.02 -7.99 30.94
N LEU A 71 4.79 -8.70 29.82
CA LEU A 71 5.84 -9.41 29.11
C LEU A 71 6.68 -8.45 28.27
N GLU A 72 7.94 -8.81 28.06
CA GLU A 72 8.79 -8.05 27.15
C GLU A 72 8.35 -8.26 25.71
N VAL A 73 8.23 -7.17 24.96
CA VAL A 73 7.89 -7.19 23.55
C VAL A 73 8.94 -6.41 22.75
N LYS A 74 9.08 -6.78 21.47
CA LYS A 74 9.95 -6.03 20.56
C LYS A 74 9.33 -4.66 20.28
N GLU A 75 10.16 -3.62 20.30
CA GLU A 75 9.72 -2.27 19.93
C GLU A 75 9.24 -2.20 18.47
N ARG A 76 9.81 -3.05 17.62
CA ARG A 76 9.52 -3.08 16.20
C ARG A 76 9.53 -4.51 15.68
N THR A 77 8.44 -4.90 15.02
CA THR A 77 8.33 -6.19 14.35
C THR A 77 8.07 -5.95 12.87
N LEU A 78 8.93 -6.49 12.01
CA LEU A 78 8.77 -6.40 10.57
C LEU A 78 8.16 -7.70 10.05
N LEU A 79 7.07 -7.56 9.27
CA LEU A 79 6.42 -8.68 8.59
C LEU A 79 6.88 -8.78 7.14
N PRO A 80 6.80 -9.99 6.54
CA PRO A 80 7.12 -10.16 5.13
C PRO A 80 6.20 -9.32 4.24
N TYR A 81 6.75 -8.84 3.14
CA TYR A 81 6.00 -8.09 2.13
C TYR A 81 6.52 -8.43 0.74
N GLU A 82 5.72 -8.10 -0.26
CA GLU A 82 6.06 -8.26 -1.67
C GLU A 82 5.75 -6.97 -2.43
N VAL A 83 6.62 -6.62 -3.37
CA VAL A 83 6.31 -5.55 -4.33
C VAL A 83 5.68 -6.18 -5.56
N VAL A 84 4.43 -5.82 -5.84
CA VAL A 84 3.70 -6.33 -6.99
C VAL A 84 3.73 -5.27 -8.10
N LEU A 85 4.56 -5.51 -9.11
CA LEU A 85 4.69 -4.61 -10.25
C LEU A 85 3.49 -4.76 -11.18
N LYS A 86 2.86 -3.64 -11.50
CA LYS A 86 1.69 -3.58 -12.37
C LYS A 86 1.88 -2.53 -13.47
N GLU A 87 0.82 -2.23 -14.20
CA GLU A 87 0.88 -1.36 -15.39
C GLU A 87 1.35 0.07 -15.10
N SER A 88 1.07 0.60 -13.90
CA SER A 88 1.36 2.00 -13.56
C SER A 88 2.85 2.34 -13.48
N THR A 89 3.72 1.34 -13.46
CA THR A 89 5.19 1.53 -13.40
C THR A 89 5.92 0.89 -14.58
N LYS A 90 5.21 0.45 -15.58
CA LYS A 90 5.82 -0.14 -16.78
C LYS A 90 6.52 0.87 -17.70
#